data_88828d013edf31f54c9ea28eaf16213a
#
_entry.id   88828d013edf31f54c9ea28eaf16213a
#
_cell.length_a   1.000
_cell.length_b   1.000
_cell.length_c   1.000
_cell.angle_alpha   90.00
_cell.angle_beta   90.00
_cell.angle_gamma   90.00
#
_symmetry.space_group_name_H-M   'P 1'
#
loop_
_entity.id
_entity.type
_entity.pdbx_description
1 polymer ?
#
loop_
_entity_poly.entity_id
_entity_poly.type
_entity_poly.pdbx_seq_one_letter_code
_entity_poly.pdbx_strand_id
1 'polypeptide(L)'
;MGHGDAIHLTHFDPSRKGLQVWDCHENKRDGSTYRDAATGEVLFQIKDNTDVGRCMAADIDPTQPGVEMWSVASGGIRNVKGEVVKDRVRGLSCNMAVWWDGDLLRELLDRNMVSKYNWEKGVCERIAIFEGTLSNNGTKANPCLQGDIVGDWREEILMRTADNTALRLYVSTIPTDYRFHTFLEDPIYRISIATQNVAYNQPTQPGFYFGPELQGTVFRGCKIPKK
;
A
#
# COMPACT_ATOMS: atom_id res chain seq x y z
N MET A 1 18.73 -14.46 3.39
CA MET A 1 18.15 -13.13 3.69
C MET A 1 17.63 -13.21 5.10
N GLY A 2 17.84 -12.20 5.90
CA GLY A 2 17.52 -12.24 7.31
C GLY A 2 16.11 -11.74 7.64
N HIS A 3 15.91 -11.41 8.92
CA HIS A 3 14.70 -10.81 9.45
C HIS A 3 14.31 -9.52 8.70
N GLY A 4 13.04 -9.22 8.64
CA GLY A 4 12.51 -7.98 8.06
C GLY A 4 11.23 -7.54 8.76
N ASP A 5 10.99 -6.24 8.80
CA ASP A 5 9.90 -5.62 9.54
C ASP A 5 8.62 -5.41 8.72
N ALA A 6 8.72 -5.43 7.41
CA ALA A 6 7.59 -5.21 6.52
C ALA A 6 7.61 -6.21 5.36
N ILE A 7 6.44 -6.76 5.07
CA ILE A 7 6.22 -7.69 3.96
C ILE A 7 4.88 -7.37 3.30
N HIS A 8 4.88 -7.32 1.98
CA HIS A 8 3.71 -7.10 1.16
C HIS A 8 3.50 -8.29 0.24
N LEU A 9 2.34 -8.93 0.32
CA LEU A 9 1.94 -10.06 -0.52
C LEU A 9 0.69 -9.68 -1.30
N THR A 10 0.80 -9.56 -2.62
CA THR A 10 -0.32 -9.32 -3.52
C THR A 10 0.03 -9.72 -4.94
N HIS A 11 -0.87 -9.52 -5.87
CA HIS A 11 -0.60 -9.60 -7.30
C HIS A 11 -0.08 -8.24 -7.78
N PHE A 12 1.24 -8.06 -7.79
CA PHE A 12 1.88 -6.79 -8.13
C PHE A 12 1.89 -6.49 -9.62
N ASP A 13 2.22 -7.50 -10.40
CA ASP A 13 2.44 -7.37 -11.85
C ASP A 13 1.28 -8.00 -12.62
N PRO A 14 0.37 -7.19 -13.20
CA PRO A 14 -0.80 -7.72 -13.92
C PRO A 14 -0.42 -8.57 -15.14
N SER A 15 0.82 -8.50 -15.63
CA SER A 15 1.31 -9.33 -16.74
C SER A 15 1.79 -10.73 -16.30
N ARG A 16 2.00 -10.96 -15.00
CA ARG A 16 2.45 -12.25 -14.44
C ARG A 16 1.28 -13.01 -13.83
N LYS A 17 1.41 -14.32 -13.74
CA LYS A 17 0.47 -15.15 -12.97
C LYS A 17 0.93 -15.28 -11.53
N GLY A 18 -0.05 -15.37 -10.61
CA GLY A 18 0.20 -15.62 -9.19
C GLY A 18 0.59 -14.36 -8.40
N LEU A 19 0.94 -14.59 -7.15
CA LEU A 19 1.29 -13.53 -6.22
C LEU A 19 2.79 -13.29 -6.19
N GLN A 20 3.18 -12.10 -5.80
CA GLN A 20 4.56 -11.74 -5.55
C GLN A 20 4.69 -11.20 -4.12
N VAL A 21 5.92 -11.13 -3.65
CA VAL A 21 6.29 -10.58 -2.34
C VAL A 21 7.29 -9.46 -2.52
N TRP A 22 7.02 -8.33 -1.87
CA TRP A 22 7.99 -7.27 -1.62
C TRP A 22 8.29 -7.20 -0.14
N ASP A 23 9.55 -7.31 0.24
CA ASP A 23 9.98 -7.26 1.63
C ASP A 23 11.32 -6.52 1.79
N CYS A 24 11.56 -6.04 3.01
CA CYS A 24 12.81 -5.42 3.42
C CYS A 24 13.53 -6.30 4.45
N HIS A 25 14.86 -6.09 4.57
CA HIS A 25 15.73 -6.92 5.40
C HIS A 25 16.59 -6.08 6.33
N GLU A 26 16.66 -6.46 7.59
CA GLU A 26 17.51 -5.83 8.59
C GLU A 26 19.00 -6.21 8.45
N ASN A 27 19.26 -7.38 7.86
CA ASN A 27 20.65 -7.76 7.56
C ASN A 27 21.26 -6.77 6.59
N LYS A 28 22.34 -6.11 6.99
CA LYS A 28 23.16 -5.29 6.11
C LYS A 28 23.56 -6.09 4.88
N ARG A 29 23.45 -5.49 3.70
CA ARG A 29 23.69 -6.01 2.34
C ARG A 29 22.49 -6.68 1.69
N ASP A 30 21.45 -7.09 2.44
CA ASP A 30 20.29 -7.77 1.86
C ASP A 30 19.28 -6.76 1.29
N GLY A 31 19.12 -5.60 1.92
CA GLY A 31 18.30 -4.48 1.40
C GLY A 31 16.83 -4.82 1.30
N SER A 32 16.29 -4.84 0.09
CA SER A 32 14.89 -5.20 -0.18
C SER A 32 14.78 -6.12 -1.39
N THR A 33 13.82 -7.04 -1.38
CA THR A 33 13.65 -8.03 -2.45
C THR A 33 12.25 -8.10 -2.98
N TYR A 34 12.13 -8.26 -4.29
CA TYR A 34 10.91 -8.60 -4.98
C TYR A 34 10.98 -10.04 -5.48
N ARG A 35 10.00 -10.85 -5.10
CA ARG A 35 10.05 -12.30 -5.32
C ARG A 35 8.72 -12.85 -5.82
N ASP A 36 8.80 -13.93 -6.56
CA ASP A 36 7.66 -14.81 -6.83
C ASP A 36 7.25 -15.52 -5.52
N ALA A 37 5.97 -15.41 -5.14
CA ALA A 37 5.50 -15.94 -3.87
C ALA A 37 5.42 -17.46 -3.80
N ALA A 38 5.22 -18.12 -4.95
CA ALA A 38 5.08 -19.57 -5.01
C ALA A 38 6.43 -20.29 -5.01
N THR A 39 7.44 -19.72 -5.67
CA THR A 39 8.75 -20.33 -5.86
C THR A 39 9.83 -19.76 -4.95
N GLY A 40 9.66 -18.53 -4.46
CA GLY A 40 10.69 -17.80 -3.75
C GLY A 40 11.77 -17.20 -4.66
N GLU A 41 11.64 -17.33 -5.99
CA GLU A 41 12.57 -16.75 -6.96
C GLU A 41 12.69 -15.23 -6.76
N VAL A 42 13.91 -14.72 -6.66
CA VAL A 42 14.18 -13.30 -6.57
C VAL A 42 14.10 -12.70 -7.97
N LEU A 43 13.08 -11.89 -8.21
CA LEU A 43 12.85 -11.19 -9.47
C LEU A 43 13.77 -9.98 -9.61
N PHE A 44 13.94 -9.21 -8.53
CA PHE A 44 15.00 -8.23 -8.37
C PHE A 44 15.30 -7.97 -6.89
N GLN A 45 16.46 -7.39 -6.62
CA GLN A 45 16.93 -7.01 -5.29
C GLN A 45 17.54 -5.63 -5.33
N ILE A 46 17.20 -4.80 -4.34
CA ILE A 46 17.87 -3.53 -4.07
C ILE A 46 18.77 -3.74 -2.88
N LYS A 47 20.08 -3.88 -3.12
CA LYS A 47 21.07 -4.06 -2.05
C LYS A 47 21.29 -2.74 -1.31
N ASP A 48 21.42 -2.83 0.00
CA ASP A 48 21.76 -1.72 0.86
C ASP A 48 22.69 -2.18 1.98
N ASN A 49 23.52 -1.28 2.52
CA ASN A 49 24.45 -1.59 3.60
C ASN A 49 23.91 -1.20 4.98
N THR A 50 22.64 -0.81 5.04
CA THR A 50 21.96 -0.42 6.28
C THR A 50 20.93 -1.48 6.68
N ASP A 51 20.41 -1.35 7.87
CA ASP A 51 19.19 -1.99 8.32
C ASP A 51 18.02 -1.33 7.59
N VAL A 52 17.36 -2.08 6.70
CA VAL A 52 16.18 -1.61 5.96
C VAL A 52 14.93 -2.05 6.71
N GLY A 53 14.59 -1.28 7.74
CA GLY A 53 13.49 -1.63 8.64
C GLY A 53 12.09 -1.35 8.09
N ARG A 54 11.93 -0.77 6.89
CA ARG A 54 10.61 -0.48 6.29
C ARG A 54 10.64 -0.47 4.79
N CYS A 55 9.57 -0.99 4.22
CA CYS A 55 9.27 -0.86 2.80
C CYS A 55 7.77 -0.70 2.58
N MET A 56 7.39 -0.32 1.38
CA MET A 56 6.01 -0.15 0.97
C MET A 56 5.83 -0.64 -0.45
N ALA A 57 4.63 -1.14 -0.73
CA ALA A 57 4.16 -1.43 -2.07
C ALA A 57 2.73 -0.91 -2.24
N ALA A 58 2.51 -0.06 -3.21
CA ALA A 58 1.21 0.51 -3.55
C ALA A 58 1.23 0.99 -5.00
N ASP A 59 0.13 0.80 -5.70
CA ASP A 59 -0.09 1.37 -7.04
C ASP A 59 -0.39 2.85 -6.87
N ILE A 60 0.57 3.72 -7.21
CA ILE A 60 0.51 5.16 -6.99
C ILE A 60 0.81 6.00 -8.23
N ASP A 61 1.28 5.37 -9.31
CA ASP A 61 1.67 6.04 -10.55
C ASP A 61 0.97 5.43 -11.77
N PRO A 62 -0.08 6.05 -12.31
CA PRO A 62 -0.86 5.48 -13.41
C PRO A 62 -0.09 5.39 -14.74
N THR A 63 1.14 5.90 -14.79
CA THR A 63 2.01 5.82 -15.97
C THR A 63 2.85 4.54 -15.99
N GLN A 64 2.87 3.81 -14.87
CA GLN A 64 3.59 2.56 -14.69
C GLN A 64 2.61 1.40 -14.56
N PRO A 65 2.72 0.33 -15.35
CA PRO A 65 1.88 -0.85 -15.17
C PRO A 65 2.20 -1.59 -13.86
N GLY A 66 1.18 -1.87 -13.05
CA GLY A 66 1.31 -2.63 -11.82
C GLY A 66 1.68 -1.75 -10.60
N VAL A 67 2.10 -2.40 -9.55
CA VAL A 67 2.30 -1.80 -8.23
C VAL A 67 3.73 -1.28 -8.07
N GLU A 68 3.91 -0.05 -7.63
CA GLU A 68 5.22 0.50 -7.29
C GLU A 68 5.70 0.00 -5.94
N MET A 69 7.04 -0.03 -5.80
CA MET A 69 7.74 -0.49 -4.61
C MET A 69 8.84 0.47 -4.19
N TRP A 70 8.97 0.70 -2.88
CA TRP A 70 10.04 1.51 -2.30
C TRP A 70 10.35 1.08 -0.86
N SER A 71 11.45 1.58 -0.34
CA SER A 71 11.86 1.35 1.05
C SER A 71 12.46 2.62 1.66
N VAL A 72 12.75 2.59 2.96
CA VAL A 72 13.49 3.68 3.64
C VAL A 72 14.95 3.75 3.23
N ALA A 73 15.48 2.73 2.58
CA ALA A 73 16.80 2.73 1.98
C ALA A 73 16.85 3.58 0.72
N SER A 74 18.04 3.77 0.19
CA SER A 74 18.25 4.46 -1.07
C SER A 74 17.56 3.76 -2.25
N GLY A 75 17.23 4.52 -3.29
CA GLY A 75 16.82 3.95 -4.57
C GLY A 75 15.45 4.35 -5.09
N GLY A 76 14.72 5.22 -4.38
CA GLY A 76 13.47 5.80 -4.89
C GLY A 76 12.34 4.79 -5.09
N ILE A 77 11.37 5.16 -5.92
CA ILE A 77 10.24 4.33 -6.32
C ILE A 77 10.66 3.45 -7.50
N ARG A 78 10.28 2.17 -7.45
CA ARG A 78 10.54 1.20 -8.51
C ARG A 78 9.25 0.59 -9.03
N ASN A 79 9.21 0.31 -10.34
CA ASN A 79 8.15 -0.46 -10.96
C ASN A 79 8.38 -1.97 -10.81
N VAL A 80 7.45 -2.78 -11.30
CA VAL A 80 7.50 -4.26 -11.24
C VAL A 80 8.68 -4.90 -12.00
N LYS A 81 9.38 -4.12 -12.83
CA LYS A 81 10.61 -4.56 -13.52
C LYS A 81 11.87 -4.20 -12.75
N GLY A 82 11.76 -3.48 -11.61
CA GLY A 82 12.90 -2.98 -10.83
C GLY A 82 13.52 -1.69 -11.37
N GLU A 83 12.92 -1.08 -12.39
CA GLU A 83 13.37 0.18 -12.95
C GLU A 83 13.00 1.35 -12.02
N VAL A 84 13.89 2.35 -11.91
CA VAL A 84 13.64 3.53 -11.11
C VAL A 84 12.64 4.44 -11.81
N VAL A 85 11.46 4.59 -11.23
CA VAL A 85 10.42 5.53 -11.71
C VAL A 85 10.76 6.95 -11.25
N LYS A 86 11.18 7.09 -9.99
CA LYS A 86 11.55 8.38 -9.39
C LYS A 86 12.57 8.17 -8.27
N ASP A 87 13.71 8.83 -8.37
CA ASP A 87 14.80 8.71 -7.38
C ASP A 87 14.46 9.30 -6.02
N ARG A 88 13.78 10.44 -6.00
CA ARG A 88 13.45 11.17 -4.78
C ARG A 88 12.04 11.74 -4.85
N VAL A 89 11.25 11.43 -3.84
CA VAL A 89 9.89 11.93 -3.69
C VAL A 89 9.76 12.60 -2.34
N ARG A 90 9.34 13.85 -2.35
CA ARG A 90 9.09 14.59 -1.11
C ARG A 90 7.80 14.09 -0.45
N GLY A 91 7.89 13.71 0.83
CA GLY A 91 6.74 13.27 1.61
C GLY A 91 6.33 11.81 1.38
N LEU A 92 7.17 11.03 0.69
CA LEU A 92 6.93 9.60 0.50
C LEU A 92 7.04 8.85 1.83
N SER A 93 5.95 8.24 2.25
CA SER A 93 5.85 7.43 3.48
C SER A 93 6.06 5.95 3.17
N CYS A 94 6.58 5.19 4.16
CA CYS A 94 6.66 3.73 4.13
C CYS A 94 5.77 3.08 5.20
N ASN A 95 4.77 3.77 5.72
CA ASN A 95 4.00 3.25 6.85
C ASN A 95 2.76 2.48 6.41
N MET A 96 1.78 3.12 5.77
CA MET A 96 0.55 2.47 5.33
C MET A 96 0.12 3.01 3.97
N ALA A 97 -0.66 2.25 3.24
CA ALA A 97 -1.32 2.67 2.00
C ALA A 97 -2.80 2.29 2.03
N VAL A 98 -3.66 3.12 1.46
CA VAL A 98 -5.12 3.03 1.58
C VAL A 98 -5.79 3.40 0.25
N TRP A 99 -6.88 2.73 -0.12
CA TRP A 99 -7.78 3.20 -1.17
C TRP A 99 -8.75 4.21 -0.56
N TRP A 100 -8.45 5.50 -0.71
CA TRP A 100 -9.18 6.57 -0.01
C TRP A 100 -10.01 7.44 -0.94
N ASP A 101 -9.44 7.87 -2.07
CA ASP A 101 -10.14 8.77 -2.97
C ASP A 101 -11.02 8.05 -4.01
N GLY A 102 -11.36 8.69 -5.09
CA GLY A 102 -12.30 8.17 -6.08
C GLY A 102 -11.68 7.43 -7.24
N ASP A 103 -10.36 7.27 -7.32
CA ASP A 103 -9.69 6.52 -8.39
C ASP A 103 -9.15 5.17 -7.93
N LEU A 104 -8.49 4.41 -8.80
CA LEU A 104 -8.00 3.06 -8.50
C LEU A 104 -6.60 3.04 -7.91
N LEU A 105 -5.92 4.20 -7.81
CA LEU A 105 -4.62 4.32 -7.16
C LEU A 105 -4.77 4.33 -5.65
N ARG A 106 -3.68 4.06 -4.97
CA ARG A 106 -3.64 4.13 -3.51
C ARG A 106 -3.04 5.43 -3.02
N GLU A 107 -3.55 5.90 -1.90
CA GLU A 107 -2.99 6.98 -1.11
C GLU A 107 -2.10 6.43 -0.01
N LEU A 108 -1.24 7.31 0.54
CA LEU A 108 -0.34 6.99 1.64
C LEU A 108 -0.92 7.51 2.95
N LEU A 109 -1.16 6.60 3.89
CA LEU A 109 -1.57 6.93 5.25
C LEU A 109 -0.34 6.93 6.16
N ASP A 110 -0.07 8.06 6.79
CA ASP A 110 0.97 8.20 7.80
C ASP A 110 0.46 9.01 8.97
N ARG A 111 0.60 8.45 10.18
CA ARG A 111 0.05 9.05 11.40
C ARG A 111 -1.46 9.27 11.29
N ASN A 112 -1.91 10.51 11.31
CA ASN A 112 -3.31 10.91 11.15
C ASN A 112 -3.57 11.66 9.84
N MET A 113 -2.84 11.35 8.80
CA MET A 113 -2.84 12.10 7.55
C MET A 113 -2.83 11.16 6.35
N VAL A 114 -3.65 11.47 5.35
CA VAL A 114 -3.64 10.81 4.03
C VAL A 114 -3.05 11.76 2.99
N SER A 115 -2.13 11.24 2.18
CA SER A 115 -1.47 11.98 1.11
C SER A 115 -1.54 11.19 -0.19
N LYS A 116 -1.75 11.89 -1.30
CA LYS A 116 -1.72 11.33 -2.65
C LYS A 116 -0.39 11.65 -3.33
N TYR A 117 0.18 10.66 -4.00
CA TYR A 117 1.35 10.89 -4.84
C TYR A 117 0.95 11.61 -6.13
N ASN A 118 1.61 12.74 -6.37
CA ASN A 118 1.51 13.47 -7.64
C ASN A 118 2.74 13.09 -8.48
N TRP A 119 2.53 12.18 -9.44
CA TRP A 119 3.59 11.61 -10.29
C TRP A 119 4.25 12.65 -11.20
N GLU A 120 3.50 13.64 -11.67
CA GLU A 120 4.05 14.71 -12.52
C GLU A 120 5.05 15.58 -11.74
N LYS A 121 4.70 15.96 -10.51
CA LYS A 121 5.54 16.79 -9.65
C LYS A 121 6.57 16.01 -8.84
N GLY A 122 6.38 14.70 -8.64
CA GLY A 122 7.23 13.87 -7.78
C GLY A 122 7.14 14.25 -6.30
N VAL A 123 5.94 14.54 -5.81
CA VAL A 123 5.66 14.90 -4.42
C VAL A 123 4.39 14.23 -3.92
N CYS A 124 4.31 13.95 -2.61
CA CYS A 124 3.07 13.55 -1.98
C CYS A 124 2.34 14.80 -1.46
N GLU A 125 1.12 14.99 -1.91
CA GLU A 125 0.24 16.10 -1.57
C GLU A 125 -0.79 15.62 -0.55
N ARG A 126 -0.94 16.35 0.56
CA ARG A 126 -1.90 16.00 1.60
C ARG A 126 -3.33 16.21 1.14
N ILE A 127 -4.19 15.21 1.31
CA ILE A 127 -5.61 15.26 0.94
C ILE A 127 -6.56 15.15 2.14
N ALA A 128 -6.12 14.58 3.26
CA ALA A 128 -6.94 14.53 4.48
C ALA A 128 -6.07 14.61 5.75
N ILE A 129 -6.65 15.18 6.82
CA ILE A 129 -6.11 15.14 8.19
C ILE A 129 -7.25 14.73 9.13
N PHE A 130 -6.94 13.83 10.06
CA PHE A 130 -7.86 13.35 11.08
C PHE A 130 -7.59 14.07 12.40
N GLU A 131 -8.10 15.29 12.50
CA GLU A 131 -7.86 16.18 13.64
C GLU A 131 -8.31 15.56 14.98
N GLY A 132 -7.50 15.72 16.01
CA GLY A 132 -7.79 15.20 17.35
C GLY A 132 -7.63 13.69 17.50
N THR A 133 -7.00 13.02 16.53
CA THR A 133 -6.68 11.58 16.59
C THR A 133 -5.18 11.33 16.49
N LEU A 134 -4.75 10.17 16.94
CA LEU A 134 -3.37 9.72 16.91
C LEU A 134 -3.27 8.29 16.39
N SER A 135 -2.20 8.03 15.66
CA SER A 135 -1.78 6.67 15.31
C SER A 135 -1.20 5.94 16.52
N ASN A 136 -0.99 4.65 16.38
CA ASN A 136 -0.37 3.79 17.37
C ASN A 136 1.09 3.52 17.01
N ASN A 137 1.83 2.89 17.95
CA ASN A 137 3.13 2.31 17.68
C ASN A 137 4.22 3.30 17.25
N GLY A 138 4.15 4.54 17.75
CA GLY A 138 5.16 5.58 17.54
C GLY A 138 5.43 5.87 16.07
N THR A 139 6.68 5.70 15.64
CA THR A 139 7.09 5.99 14.26
C THR A 139 6.54 5.02 13.23
N LYS A 140 6.01 3.86 13.65
CA LYS A 140 5.33 2.90 12.76
C LYS A 140 3.98 3.43 12.28
N ALA A 141 3.37 4.31 13.08
CA ALA A 141 2.19 5.09 12.73
C ALA A 141 0.98 4.26 12.25
N ASN A 142 0.75 3.11 12.89
CA ASN A 142 -0.38 2.26 12.56
C ASN A 142 -1.71 2.90 12.96
N PRO A 143 -2.76 2.81 12.15
CA PRO A 143 -4.14 3.05 12.61
C PRO A 143 -4.55 1.96 13.62
N CYS A 144 -5.68 2.11 14.29
CA CYS A 144 -6.27 1.01 15.04
C CYS A 144 -6.75 -0.11 14.12
N LEU A 145 -7.31 0.26 12.98
CA LEU A 145 -7.71 -0.63 11.90
C LEU A 145 -7.77 0.16 10.59
N GLN A 146 -7.43 -0.50 9.49
CA GLN A 146 -7.66 -0.04 8.13
C GLN A 146 -8.29 -1.19 7.33
N GLY A 147 -9.28 -0.89 6.50
CA GLY A 147 -9.86 -1.89 5.61
C GLY A 147 -11.19 -1.43 5.03
N ASP A 148 -11.68 -2.17 4.05
CA ASP A 148 -13.01 -2.00 3.44
C ASP A 148 -14.09 -2.50 4.43
N ILE A 149 -14.35 -1.69 5.48
CA ILE A 149 -15.23 -2.06 6.60
C ILE A 149 -16.71 -1.91 6.23
N VAL A 150 -17.05 -0.86 5.46
CA VAL A 150 -18.43 -0.62 5.03
C VAL A 150 -18.80 -1.35 3.74
N GLY A 151 -17.84 -1.96 3.05
CA GLY A 151 -18.10 -2.85 1.91
C GLY A 151 -18.34 -2.11 0.60
N ASP A 152 -17.67 -1.00 0.37
CA ASP A 152 -17.76 -0.24 -0.86
C ASP A 152 -16.46 -0.20 -1.68
N TRP A 153 -15.51 -1.09 -1.36
CA TRP A 153 -14.14 -1.28 -1.86
C TRP A 153 -13.12 -0.21 -1.38
N ARG A 154 -13.54 0.99 -1.07
CA ARG A 154 -12.65 1.95 -0.44
C ARG A 154 -12.43 1.56 1.01
N GLU A 155 -11.29 1.98 1.54
CA GLU A 155 -10.91 1.55 2.87
C GLU A 155 -11.21 2.64 3.90
N GLU A 156 -11.83 2.22 4.99
CA GLU A 156 -12.03 3.04 6.17
C GLU A 156 -10.79 3.00 7.06
N ILE A 157 -10.64 4.07 7.85
CA ILE A 157 -9.54 4.23 8.78
C ILE A 157 -10.10 4.46 10.19
N LEU A 158 -9.82 3.52 11.10
CA LEU A 158 -10.20 3.62 12.50
C LEU A 158 -9.01 4.15 13.31
N MET A 159 -9.22 5.29 13.98
CA MET A 159 -8.19 5.96 14.78
C MET A 159 -8.67 6.13 16.22
N ARG A 160 -7.74 6.06 17.18
CA ARG A 160 -8.03 6.49 18.55
C ARG A 160 -8.02 8.01 18.66
N THR A 161 -8.85 8.56 19.55
CA THR A 161 -8.76 9.97 19.92
C THR A 161 -7.46 10.24 20.70
N ALA A 162 -6.99 11.50 20.68
CA ALA A 162 -5.75 11.90 21.34
C ALA A 162 -5.80 11.69 22.87
N ASP A 163 -6.98 11.78 23.47
CA ASP A 163 -7.26 11.54 24.90
C ASP A 163 -7.54 10.05 25.23
N ASN A 164 -7.54 9.17 24.23
CA ASN A 164 -7.85 7.74 24.35
C ASN A 164 -9.25 7.41 24.88
N THR A 165 -10.23 8.31 24.77
CA THR A 165 -11.59 8.08 25.28
C THR A 165 -12.51 7.47 24.25
N ALA A 166 -12.16 7.53 22.94
CA ALA A 166 -13.01 7.04 21.85
C ALA A 166 -12.18 6.54 20.65
N LEU A 167 -12.86 5.83 19.79
CA LEU A 167 -12.42 5.50 18.44
C LEU A 167 -13.25 6.30 17.43
N ARG A 168 -12.61 6.79 16.38
CA ARG A 168 -13.25 7.46 15.25
C ARG A 168 -13.04 6.66 13.98
N LEU A 169 -14.13 6.30 13.33
CA LEU A 169 -14.11 5.71 11.99
C LEU A 169 -14.21 6.83 10.96
N TYR A 170 -13.24 6.88 10.06
CA TYR A 170 -13.21 7.81 8.95
C TYR A 170 -13.55 7.08 7.67
N VAL A 171 -14.51 7.63 6.94
CA VAL A 171 -15.04 7.14 5.65
C VAL A 171 -14.81 8.21 4.61
N SER A 172 -14.36 7.84 3.42
CA SER A 172 -14.21 8.79 2.33
C SER A 172 -15.59 9.19 1.79
N THR A 173 -15.79 10.49 1.60
CA THR A 173 -16.97 11.05 0.94
C THR A 173 -16.68 11.55 -0.47
N ILE A 174 -15.48 11.31 -0.97
CA ILE A 174 -15.06 11.69 -2.33
C ILE A 174 -15.87 10.86 -3.33
N PRO A 175 -16.54 11.47 -4.32
CA PRO A 175 -17.27 10.71 -5.34
C PRO A 175 -16.35 9.80 -6.15
N THR A 176 -16.86 8.63 -6.53
CA THR A 176 -16.16 7.70 -7.40
C THR A 176 -17.10 7.18 -8.48
N ASP A 177 -16.58 7.01 -9.71
CA ASP A 177 -17.25 6.35 -10.83
C ASP A 177 -17.08 4.83 -10.80
N TYR A 178 -16.17 4.34 -9.94
CA TYR A 178 -15.86 2.92 -9.86
C TYR A 178 -16.76 2.22 -8.85
N ARG A 179 -17.22 1.02 -9.23
CA ARG A 179 -17.97 0.13 -8.35
C ARG A 179 -17.35 -1.24 -8.41
N PHE A 180 -17.06 -1.77 -7.25
CA PHE A 180 -16.51 -3.09 -7.07
C PHE A 180 -17.16 -3.76 -5.85
N HIS A 181 -17.10 -5.08 -5.78
CA HIS A 181 -17.49 -5.82 -4.57
C HIS A 181 -16.53 -5.52 -3.43
N THR A 182 -16.97 -5.77 -2.22
CA THR A 182 -16.11 -5.63 -1.05
C THR A 182 -14.84 -6.48 -1.18
N PHE A 183 -13.70 -5.92 -0.81
CA PHE A 183 -12.46 -6.68 -0.70
C PHE A 183 -12.54 -7.79 0.37
N LEU A 184 -13.49 -7.72 1.30
CA LEU A 184 -13.69 -8.73 2.33
C LEU A 184 -14.10 -10.12 1.79
N GLU A 185 -14.52 -10.22 0.53
CA GLU A 185 -14.71 -11.52 -0.13
C GLU A 185 -13.39 -12.26 -0.39
N ASP A 186 -12.28 -11.52 -0.48
CA ASP A 186 -10.97 -12.10 -0.72
C ASP A 186 -10.31 -12.59 0.57
N PRO A 187 -9.93 -13.88 0.66
CA PRO A 187 -9.33 -14.43 1.87
C PRO A 187 -7.95 -13.83 2.19
N ILE A 188 -7.17 -13.42 1.18
CA ILE A 188 -5.87 -12.78 1.37
C ILE A 188 -6.06 -11.39 1.97
N TYR A 189 -7.03 -10.63 1.48
CA TYR A 189 -7.36 -9.34 2.05
C TYR A 189 -7.79 -9.45 3.52
N ARG A 190 -8.64 -10.42 3.87
CA ARG A 190 -9.01 -10.64 5.29
C ARG A 190 -7.82 -10.99 6.17
N ILE A 191 -6.88 -11.79 5.66
CA ILE A 191 -5.64 -12.11 6.39
C ILE A 191 -4.79 -10.86 6.55
N SER A 192 -4.67 -10.01 5.52
CA SER A 192 -3.91 -8.77 5.60
C SER A 192 -4.49 -7.80 6.64
N ILE A 193 -5.83 -7.70 6.76
CA ILE A 193 -6.46 -6.94 7.86
C ILE A 193 -6.03 -7.50 9.23
N ALA A 194 -6.09 -8.82 9.41
CA ALA A 194 -5.74 -9.45 10.67
C ALA A 194 -4.27 -9.25 11.06
N THR A 195 -3.39 -9.10 10.08
CA THR A 195 -1.94 -9.00 10.30
C THR A 195 -1.39 -7.57 10.32
N GLN A 196 -2.17 -6.55 9.96
CA GLN A 196 -1.69 -5.18 9.79
C GLN A 196 -1.04 -4.56 11.03
N ASN A 197 -1.35 -5.05 12.23
CA ASN A 197 -0.80 -4.58 13.51
C ASN A 197 -0.03 -5.67 14.27
N VAL A 198 0.30 -6.81 13.64
CA VAL A 198 0.91 -7.94 14.36
C VAL A 198 2.36 -7.66 14.72
N ALA A 199 3.13 -7.04 13.85
CA ALA A 199 4.52 -6.69 14.10
C ALA A 199 4.74 -5.20 13.89
N TYR A 200 4.70 -4.79 12.64
CA TYR A 200 4.86 -3.42 12.20
C TYR A 200 3.70 -3.01 11.29
N ASN A 201 3.92 -2.01 10.50
CA ASN A 201 2.95 -1.47 9.57
C ASN A 201 2.89 -2.33 8.30
N GLN A 202 1.82 -3.06 8.17
CA GLN A 202 1.54 -3.87 6.99
C GLN A 202 0.15 -3.49 6.47
N PRO A 203 0.07 -2.65 5.42
CA PRO A 203 -1.20 -2.25 4.85
C PRO A 203 -1.95 -3.47 4.30
N THR A 204 -3.26 -3.34 4.19
CA THR A 204 -4.11 -4.32 3.53
C THR A 204 -3.66 -4.56 2.09
N GLN A 205 -3.72 -5.81 1.65
CA GLN A 205 -3.40 -6.22 0.30
C GLN A 205 -4.38 -7.30 -0.17
N PRO A 206 -5.02 -7.16 -1.35
CA PRO A 206 -5.85 -8.21 -1.93
C PRO A 206 -5.01 -9.30 -2.59
N GLY A 207 -5.58 -10.48 -2.77
CA GLY A 207 -4.98 -11.60 -3.51
C GLY A 207 -5.08 -11.48 -5.04
N PHE A 208 -5.36 -10.28 -5.53
CA PHE A 208 -5.48 -9.98 -6.96
C PHE A 208 -5.01 -8.54 -7.22
N TYR A 209 -4.62 -8.27 -8.46
CA TYR A 209 -4.31 -6.90 -8.87
C TYR A 209 -5.59 -6.05 -8.91
N PHE A 210 -5.52 -4.85 -8.33
CA PHE A 210 -6.59 -3.87 -8.39
C PHE A 210 -5.98 -2.47 -8.61
N GLY A 211 -6.11 -1.98 -9.83
CA GLY A 211 -5.47 -0.73 -10.25
C GLY A 211 -5.93 -0.26 -11.62
N PRO A 212 -5.27 0.77 -12.18
CA PRO A 212 -5.68 1.45 -13.41
C PRO A 212 -5.81 0.55 -14.65
N GLU A 213 -5.05 -0.55 -14.75
CA GLU A 213 -5.11 -1.48 -15.88
C GLU A 213 -6.45 -2.21 -16.00
N LEU A 214 -7.26 -2.19 -14.94
CA LEU A 214 -8.61 -2.75 -14.98
C LEU A 214 -9.62 -1.83 -15.67
N GLN A 215 -9.29 -0.58 -15.94
CA GLN A 215 -10.21 0.37 -16.58
C GLN A 215 -10.68 -0.14 -17.95
N GLY A 216 -12.00 -0.06 -18.18
CA GLY A 216 -12.62 -0.54 -19.41
C GLY A 216 -12.84 -2.05 -19.47
N THR A 217 -12.53 -2.79 -18.41
CA THR A 217 -12.69 -4.25 -18.34
C THR A 217 -13.91 -4.66 -17.50
N VAL A 218 -14.23 -5.96 -17.53
CA VAL A 218 -15.10 -6.61 -16.54
C VAL A 218 -14.20 -7.43 -15.62
N PHE A 219 -14.12 -7.02 -14.37
CA PHE A 219 -13.31 -7.69 -13.37
C PHE A 219 -14.19 -8.26 -12.27
N ARG A 220 -14.08 -9.57 -12.01
CA ARG A 220 -14.89 -10.31 -11.01
C ARG A 220 -16.38 -9.98 -11.05
N GLY A 221 -16.95 -9.84 -12.27
CA GLY A 221 -18.36 -9.52 -12.47
C GLY A 221 -18.74 -8.04 -12.41
N CYS A 222 -17.83 -7.16 -12.01
CA CYS A 222 -18.03 -5.71 -12.01
C CYS A 222 -17.45 -5.07 -13.26
N LYS A 223 -18.22 -4.19 -13.89
CA LYS A 223 -17.72 -3.36 -14.99
C LYS A 223 -16.92 -2.20 -14.42
N ILE A 224 -15.64 -2.12 -14.75
CA ILE A 224 -14.75 -1.03 -14.38
C ILE A 224 -14.79 0.03 -15.50
N PRO A 225 -15.30 1.24 -15.25
CA PRO A 225 -15.38 2.28 -16.27
C PRO A 225 -14.01 2.63 -16.85
N LYS A 226 -14.00 3.03 -18.12
CA LYS A 226 -12.82 3.66 -18.72
C LYS A 226 -12.94 5.18 -18.47
N LYS A 227 -11.90 5.78 -17.92
CA LYS A 227 -11.77 7.24 -17.83
C LYS A 227 -11.19 7.82 -19.11
#